data_8e4764d0640915e941fd5982ca5123c6
#
_entry.id   8e4764d0640915e941fd5982ca5123c6
#
_cell.length_a   1.000
_cell.length_b   1.000
_cell.length_c   1.000
_cell.angle_alpha   90.00
_cell.angle_beta   90.00
_cell.angle_gamma   90.00
#
_symmetry.space_group_name_H-M   'P 1'
#
loop_
_entity.id
_entity.type
_entity.pdbx_description
1 polymer ?
#
loop_
_entity_poly.entity_id
_entity_poly.type
_entity_poly.pdbx_seq_one_letter_code
_entity_poly.pdbx_strand_id
1 'polypeptide(L)'
;MAQVIHSCPFGRGIEESKRLIMTNSNRPSNYKRTARILTVACGLLFFAFSFVYLYLFQCDVLEALHFTLSDGKTQYEPFWCALVLSVVPLLLQWGICALLGLKGVIRALSYFPSFLLLGVMTDVDYSVYHSGINQNWTWLFPISLIAFVCGVFFLRRLFRWWIDVEVESGILVLSNLMLLLLFAFLTVGIGNTNIHFHHELAVETALRKNQYDQVRKIGAKVIDPSRSLTALRNYALSKEGKMGEYLFQYPQLYGAEGLLFDASEKNILRLTADSLYTYLGAQPQPGERALPFFRRLCNEDTGNHTTLEYYLSALLLEKKLTEFVEACHTLYAAEPHSLPQHYREALFLYEKMHPSVEPTVTDETMLQQWASYDSLKQELRGKSGEGNFMRRKFGHTYWWYYQYF
;
A
#
# COMPACT_ATOMS: atom_id res chain seq x y z
N MET A 1 68.83 -69.18 -16.83
CA MET A 1 68.91 -68.21 -15.74
C MET A 1 68.55 -66.86 -16.32
N ALA A 2 67.32 -66.36 -16.04
CA ALA A 2 66.86 -65.08 -16.51
C ALA A 2 66.29 -64.35 -15.25
N GLN A 3 66.92 -63.23 -14.83
CA GLN A 3 66.48 -62.43 -13.76
C GLN A 3 65.27 -61.54 -14.17
N VAL A 4 64.21 -61.68 -13.41
CA VAL A 4 63.02 -60.81 -13.48
C VAL A 4 63.33 -59.56 -12.63
N ILE A 5 63.32 -58.38 -13.26
CA ILE A 5 63.42 -57.10 -12.59
C ILE A 5 62.02 -56.68 -12.26
N HIS A 6 61.69 -56.62 -10.92
CA HIS A 6 60.47 -56.06 -10.39
C HIS A 6 60.58 -54.53 -10.50
N SER A 7 59.66 -53.87 -11.26
CA SER A 7 59.47 -52.45 -11.28
C SER A 7 58.65 -52.03 -10.08
N CYS A 8 59.21 -51.21 -9.20
CA CYS A 8 58.59 -50.64 -8.01
C CYS A 8 57.42 -49.68 -8.37
N PRO A 9 56.27 -49.77 -7.70
CA PRO A 9 55.12 -48.90 -7.96
C PRO A 9 55.20 -47.51 -7.28
N PHE A 10 56.38 -47.08 -6.84
CA PHE A 10 56.56 -45.82 -6.03
C PHE A 10 56.50 -44.52 -6.85
N GLY A 11 56.54 -44.58 -8.19
CA GLY A 11 56.56 -43.37 -9.05
C GLY A 11 55.20 -42.71 -9.29
N ARG A 12 54.09 -43.47 -9.27
CA ARG A 12 52.75 -42.95 -9.60
C ARG A 12 52.14 -42.12 -8.48
N GLY A 13 52.39 -42.43 -7.18
CA GLY A 13 51.86 -41.71 -6.05
C GLY A 13 52.44 -40.29 -5.88
N ILE A 14 53.68 -40.08 -6.35
CA ILE A 14 54.37 -38.78 -6.27
C ILE A 14 53.85 -37.85 -7.40
N GLU A 15 53.52 -38.35 -8.56
CA GLU A 15 52.92 -37.56 -9.66
C GLU A 15 51.47 -37.21 -9.41
N GLU A 16 50.68 -38.13 -8.84
CA GLU A 16 49.29 -37.83 -8.40
C GLU A 16 49.29 -36.83 -7.22
N SER A 17 50.20 -36.98 -6.26
CA SER A 17 50.35 -35.99 -5.15
C SER A 17 50.80 -34.63 -5.68
N LYS A 18 51.69 -34.56 -6.67
CA LYS A 18 52.07 -33.30 -7.31
C LYS A 18 50.94 -32.70 -8.15
N ARG A 19 50.12 -33.49 -8.85
CA ARG A 19 48.92 -33.01 -9.54
C ARG A 19 47.86 -32.49 -8.57
N LEU A 20 47.61 -33.15 -7.45
CA LEU A 20 46.75 -32.70 -6.39
C LEU A 20 47.23 -31.38 -5.73
N ILE A 21 48.55 -31.23 -5.56
CA ILE A 21 49.18 -30.00 -5.01
C ILE A 21 49.12 -28.87 -6.04
N MET A 22 49.33 -29.14 -7.35
CA MET A 22 49.21 -28.15 -8.42
C MET A 22 47.78 -27.69 -8.66
N THR A 23 46.75 -28.55 -8.53
CA THR A 23 45.35 -28.15 -8.58
C THR A 23 44.93 -27.32 -7.36
N ASN A 24 45.62 -27.49 -6.25
CA ASN A 24 45.33 -26.71 -5.03
C ASN A 24 46.01 -25.33 -5.02
N SER A 25 47.05 -25.07 -5.83
CA SER A 25 47.73 -23.77 -5.88
C SER A 25 46.94 -22.65 -6.58
N ASN A 26 45.96 -23.02 -7.45
CA ASN A 26 45.07 -22.05 -8.11
C ASN A 26 43.80 -21.74 -7.30
N ARG A 27 43.49 -22.48 -6.24
CA ARG A 27 42.32 -22.28 -5.39
C ARG A 27 42.31 -20.93 -4.63
N PRO A 28 43.41 -20.44 -4.00
CA PRO A 28 43.34 -19.20 -3.22
C PRO A 28 43.08 -17.96 -4.06
N SER A 29 43.47 -17.91 -5.32
CA SER A 29 43.23 -16.76 -6.20
C SER A 29 41.75 -16.68 -6.63
N ASN A 30 41.14 -17.83 -6.94
CA ASN A 30 39.73 -17.91 -7.32
C ASN A 30 38.79 -17.55 -6.14
N TYR A 31 39.05 -18.04 -4.92
CA TYR A 31 38.28 -17.72 -3.74
C TYR A 31 38.28 -16.18 -3.46
N LYS A 32 39.44 -15.55 -3.47
CA LYS A 32 39.55 -14.09 -3.24
C LYS A 32 38.83 -13.28 -4.31
N ARG A 33 38.89 -13.74 -5.58
CA ARG A 33 38.16 -13.10 -6.69
C ARG A 33 36.66 -13.26 -6.51
N THR A 34 36.16 -14.44 -6.22
CA THR A 34 34.75 -14.73 -5.96
C THR A 34 34.24 -13.92 -4.76
N ALA A 35 35.00 -13.86 -3.67
CA ALA A 35 34.63 -13.08 -2.49
C ALA A 35 34.51 -11.56 -2.77
N ARG A 36 35.37 -11.00 -3.64
CA ARG A 36 35.25 -9.59 -4.06
C ARG A 36 34.04 -9.35 -4.93
N ILE A 37 33.81 -10.20 -5.93
CA ILE A 37 32.64 -10.12 -6.82
C ILE A 37 31.36 -10.22 -5.98
N LEU A 38 31.31 -11.20 -5.07
CA LEU A 38 30.15 -11.39 -4.18
C LEU A 38 29.88 -10.15 -3.30
N THR A 39 30.95 -9.52 -2.81
CA THR A 39 30.82 -8.28 -2.01
C THR A 39 30.13 -7.18 -2.80
N VAL A 40 30.56 -6.95 -4.03
CA VAL A 40 29.97 -5.94 -4.91
C VAL A 40 28.52 -6.33 -5.28
N ALA A 41 28.31 -7.59 -5.62
CA ALA A 41 26.99 -8.10 -5.97
C ALA A 41 25.99 -7.96 -4.81
N CYS A 42 26.36 -8.35 -3.59
CA CYS A 42 25.51 -8.17 -2.41
C CYS A 42 25.23 -6.68 -2.11
N GLY A 43 26.22 -5.79 -2.29
CA GLY A 43 26.02 -4.35 -2.15
C GLY A 43 25.04 -3.79 -3.17
N LEU A 44 25.16 -4.19 -4.43
CA LEU A 44 24.22 -3.78 -5.49
C LEU A 44 22.82 -4.33 -5.27
N LEU A 45 22.70 -5.59 -4.85
CA LEU A 45 21.40 -6.21 -4.54
C LEU A 45 20.73 -5.52 -3.35
N PHE A 46 21.50 -5.23 -2.29
CA PHE A 46 20.98 -4.48 -1.13
C PHE A 46 20.52 -3.09 -1.53
N PHE A 47 21.34 -2.36 -2.30
CA PHE A 47 20.97 -1.02 -2.77
C PHE A 47 19.70 -1.06 -3.65
N ALA A 48 19.66 -1.97 -4.61
CA ALA A 48 18.50 -2.13 -5.50
C ALA A 48 17.22 -2.49 -4.71
N PHE A 49 17.33 -3.44 -3.77
CA PHE A 49 16.22 -3.78 -2.88
C PHE A 49 15.77 -2.56 -2.07
N SER A 50 16.69 -1.88 -1.39
CA SER A 50 16.37 -0.72 -0.53
C SER A 50 15.70 0.39 -1.33
N PHE A 51 16.25 0.73 -2.50
CA PHE A 51 15.70 1.76 -3.36
C PHE A 51 14.29 1.41 -3.86
N VAL A 52 14.10 0.20 -4.39
CA VAL A 52 12.79 -0.26 -4.88
C VAL A 52 11.78 -0.32 -3.73
N TYR A 53 12.17 -0.85 -2.58
CA TYR A 53 11.33 -0.95 -1.40
C TYR A 53 10.86 0.42 -0.92
N LEU A 54 11.76 1.39 -0.79
CA LEU A 54 11.42 2.73 -0.30
C LEU A 54 10.68 3.58 -1.34
N TYR A 55 11.07 3.45 -2.62
CA TYR A 55 10.51 4.29 -3.69
C TYR A 55 9.14 3.82 -4.17
N LEU A 56 8.95 2.48 -4.35
CA LEU A 56 7.72 1.93 -4.91
C LEU A 56 6.72 1.46 -3.84
N PHE A 57 7.19 0.92 -2.71
CA PHE A 57 6.31 0.28 -1.73
C PHE A 57 6.07 1.10 -0.47
N GLN A 58 7.01 1.96 -0.08
CA GLN A 58 6.92 2.70 1.18
C GLN A 58 6.94 4.23 0.99
N CYS A 59 6.71 4.70 -0.23
CA CYS A 59 6.77 6.13 -0.58
C CYS A 59 5.82 6.99 0.27
N ASP A 60 4.59 6.57 0.41
CA ASP A 60 3.50 7.24 1.13
C ASP A 60 3.77 7.28 2.65
N VAL A 61 4.26 6.16 3.20
CA VAL A 61 4.68 6.08 4.61
C VAL A 61 5.84 7.02 4.89
N LEU A 62 6.84 7.04 4.00
CA LEU A 62 7.98 7.94 4.14
C LEU A 62 7.60 9.42 3.96
N GLU A 63 6.63 9.73 3.08
CA GLU A 63 6.10 11.09 2.94
C GLU A 63 5.40 11.54 4.23
N ALA A 64 4.58 10.68 4.84
CA ALA A 64 3.92 10.95 6.11
C ALA A 64 4.94 11.15 7.25
N LEU A 65 5.93 10.27 7.35
CA LEU A 65 7.00 10.36 8.33
C LEU A 65 7.84 11.63 8.14
N HIS A 66 8.23 11.93 6.90
CA HIS A 66 8.98 13.14 6.57
C HIS A 66 8.19 14.39 6.94
N PHE A 67 6.89 14.41 6.65
CA PHE A 67 6.04 15.52 7.04
C PHE A 67 6.04 15.74 8.56
N THR A 68 5.90 14.67 9.34
CA THR A 68 5.92 14.75 10.81
C THR A 68 7.26 15.25 11.33
N LEU A 69 8.37 14.72 10.81
CA LEU A 69 9.72 15.11 11.23
C LEU A 69 10.08 16.55 10.83
N SER A 70 9.58 17.04 9.70
CA SER A 70 9.84 18.40 9.21
C SER A 70 8.81 19.43 9.68
N ASP A 71 7.78 19.00 10.40
CA ASP A 71 6.63 19.84 10.76
C ASP A 71 5.98 20.49 9.52
N GLY A 72 6.01 19.78 8.42
CA GLY A 72 5.50 20.24 7.12
C GLY A 72 6.27 21.38 6.46
N LYS A 73 7.45 21.74 7.00
CA LYS A 73 8.25 22.88 6.48
C LYS A 73 8.99 22.57 5.20
N THR A 74 9.21 21.31 4.88
CA THR A 74 9.92 20.86 3.67
C THR A 74 9.04 19.97 2.81
N GLN A 75 9.31 19.95 1.51
CA GLN A 75 8.63 19.07 0.57
C GLN A 75 9.35 17.74 0.47
N TYR A 76 8.56 16.66 0.42
CA TYR A 76 9.09 15.31 0.21
C TYR A 76 9.31 15.07 -1.28
N GLU A 77 10.54 14.71 -1.65
CA GLU A 77 10.94 14.36 -3.01
C GLU A 77 11.23 12.85 -3.06
N PRO A 78 10.29 12.02 -3.57
CA PRO A 78 10.36 10.56 -3.46
C PRO A 78 11.67 9.94 -3.95
N PHE A 79 12.14 10.39 -5.13
CA PHE A 79 13.34 9.84 -5.74
C PHE A 79 14.61 10.13 -4.91
N TRP A 80 14.82 11.40 -4.53
CA TRP A 80 16.01 11.80 -3.79
C TRP A 80 16.02 11.25 -2.37
N CYS A 81 14.86 11.22 -1.71
CA CYS A 81 14.73 10.63 -0.38
C CYS A 81 15.03 9.13 -0.42
N ALA A 82 14.45 8.38 -1.34
CA ALA A 82 14.72 6.95 -1.49
C ALA A 82 16.19 6.68 -1.82
N LEU A 83 16.82 7.51 -2.67
CA LEU A 83 18.24 7.40 -3.02
C LEU A 83 19.14 7.58 -1.79
N VAL A 84 18.96 8.67 -1.05
CA VAL A 84 19.75 8.97 0.15
C VAL A 84 19.55 7.90 1.22
N LEU A 85 18.29 7.51 1.49
CA LEU A 85 17.94 6.49 2.47
C LEU A 85 18.40 5.08 2.05
N SER A 86 18.77 4.85 0.79
CA SER A 86 19.38 3.59 0.34
C SER A 86 20.91 3.62 0.46
N VAL A 87 21.52 4.77 0.22
CA VAL A 87 22.99 4.94 0.31
C VAL A 87 23.47 4.92 1.76
N VAL A 88 22.76 5.61 2.67
CA VAL A 88 23.17 5.68 4.09
C VAL A 88 23.27 4.30 4.76
N PRO A 89 22.26 3.40 4.66
CA PRO A 89 22.39 2.05 5.20
C PRO A 89 23.46 1.19 4.51
N LEU A 90 23.74 1.45 3.22
CA LEU A 90 24.84 0.77 2.54
C LEU A 90 26.21 1.19 3.13
N LEU A 91 26.39 2.47 3.43
CA LEU A 91 27.60 2.96 4.12
C LEU A 91 27.70 2.41 5.55
N LEU A 92 26.58 2.34 6.27
CA LEU A 92 26.49 1.74 7.60
C LEU A 92 26.94 0.28 7.57
N GLN A 93 26.46 -0.50 6.60
CA GLN A 93 26.88 -1.89 6.39
C GLN A 93 28.41 -1.99 6.22
N TRP A 94 28.99 -1.09 5.46
CA TRP A 94 30.42 -1.07 5.22
C TRP A 94 31.21 -0.83 6.51
N GLY A 95 30.77 0.14 7.32
CA GLY A 95 31.33 0.42 8.63
C GLY A 95 31.22 -0.77 9.58
N ILE A 96 30.06 -1.44 9.65
CA ILE A 96 29.85 -2.61 10.50
C ILE A 96 30.70 -3.80 10.05
N CYS A 97 30.79 -4.04 8.73
CA CYS A 97 31.65 -5.07 8.20
C CYS A 97 33.13 -4.86 8.58
N ALA A 98 33.59 -3.62 8.55
CA ALA A 98 34.95 -3.25 8.96
C ALA A 98 35.15 -3.39 10.49
N LEU A 99 34.19 -2.88 11.29
CA LEU A 99 34.24 -2.90 12.75
C LEU A 99 34.25 -4.33 13.31
N LEU A 100 33.33 -5.15 12.84
CA LEU A 100 33.19 -6.54 13.27
C LEU A 100 34.15 -7.48 12.53
N GLY A 101 34.86 -7.03 11.48
CA GLY A 101 35.79 -7.83 10.67
C GLY A 101 35.12 -9.08 10.06
N LEU A 102 33.86 -8.97 9.58
CA LEU A 102 33.10 -10.08 9.04
C LEU A 102 33.65 -10.50 7.67
N LYS A 103 33.90 -11.81 7.50
CA LYS A 103 34.48 -12.38 6.28
C LYS A 103 33.81 -13.70 5.92
N GLY A 104 34.03 -14.17 4.69
CA GLY A 104 33.58 -15.48 4.25
C GLY A 104 32.04 -15.64 4.28
N VAL A 105 31.59 -16.78 4.76
CA VAL A 105 30.16 -17.18 4.78
C VAL A 105 29.25 -16.32 5.64
N ILE A 106 29.81 -15.66 6.64
CA ILE A 106 29.05 -14.79 7.58
C ILE A 106 29.12 -13.31 7.22
N ARG A 107 29.72 -12.95 6.08
CA ARG A 107 29.90 -11.54 5.71
C ARG A 107 28.57 -10.81 5.58
N ALA A 108 27.55 -11.44 5.02
CA ALA A 108 26.23 -10.84 4.85
C ALA A 108 25.52 -10.49 6.17
N LEU A 109 25.98 -11.04 7.32
CA LEU A 109 25.48 -10.58 8.63
C LEU A 109 25.69 -9.09 8.86
N SER A 110 26.69 -8.46 8.23
CA SER A 110 26.92 -7.02 8.33
C SER A 110 25.76 -6.18 7.77
N TYR A 111 24.88 -6.75 6.97
CA TYR A 111 23.68 -6.06 6.46
C TYR A 111 22.53 -6.00 7.48
N PHE A 112 22.55 -6.84 8.53
CA PHE A 112 21.46 -6.91 9.50
C PHE A 112 21.06 -5.55 10.09
N PRO A 113 21.97 -4.71 10.62
CA PRO A 113 21.60 -3.40 11.18
C PRO A 113 21.02 -2.45 10.13
N SER A 114 21.48 -2.55 8.87
CA SER A 114 20.97 -1.74 7.76
C SER A 114 19.56 -2.15 7.37
N PHE A 115 19.28 -3.44 7.29
CA PHE A 115 17.95 -3.96 7.06
C PHE A 115 16.99 -3.67 8.21
N LEU A 116 17.47 -3.81 9.46
CA LEU A 116 16.68 -3.46 10.64
C LEU A 116 16.30 -1.97 10.63
N LEU A 117 17.24 -1.09 10.29
CA LEU A 117 16.96 0.35 10.18
C LEU A 117 15.88 0.64 9.14
N LEU A 118 15.95 0.01 7.96
CA LEU A 118 14.93 0.15 6.93
C LEU A 118 13.55 -0.33 7.42
N GLY A 119 13.49 -1.47 8.09
CA GLY A 119 12.24 -2.00 8.66
C GLY A 119 11.65 -1.05 9.70
N VAL A 120 12.47 -0.57 10.64
CA VAL A 120 12.05 0.37 11.70
C VAL A 120 11.50 1.69 11.12
N MET A 121 12.18 2.24 10.11
CA MET A 121 11.74 3.48 9.46
C MET A 121 10.39 3.33 8.72
N THR A 122 10.03 2.12 8.36
CA THR A 122 8.79 1.80 7.63
C THR A 122 7.74 1.12 8.52
N ASP A 123 8.05 0.83 9.80
CA ASP A 123 7.08 0.38 10.81
C ASP A 123 6.34 1.60 11.39
N VAL A 124 5.45 2.12 10.59
CA VAL A 124 4.65 3.31 10.85
C VAL A 124 3.18 2.93 10.76
N ASP A 125 2.40 3.41 11.69
CA ASP A 125 0.95 3.21 11.76
C ASP A 125 0.18 4.54 11.71
N TYR A 126 -1.12 4.49 12.01
CA TYR A 126 -1.99 5.67 12.03
C TYR A 126 -1.57 6.75 13.03
N SER A 127 -0.68 6.45 13.97
CA SER A 127 -0.14 7.44 14.91
C SER A 127 1.02 8.27 14.34
N VAL A 128 1.37 8.08 13.07
CA VAL A 128 2.54 8.70 12.42
C VAL A 128 2.60 10.22 12.62
N TYR A 129 1.47 10.90 12.54
CA TYR A 129 1.42 12.36 12.66
C TYR A 129 1.53 12.87 14.12
N HIS A 130 1.44 11.98 15.11
CA HIS A 130 1.60 12.30 16.52
C HIS A 130 2.93 11.84 17.10
N SER A 131 3.34 10.60 16.77
CA SER A 131 4.50 9.95 17.38
C SER A 131 5.62 9.63 16.38
N GLY A 132 5.37 9.80 15.08
CA GLY A 132 6.32 9.39 14.05
C GLY A 132 6.46 7.87 13.97
N ILE A 133 7.66 7.36 14.24
CA ILE A 133 7.95 5.93 14.27
C ILE A 133 7.34 5.30 15.52
N ASN A 134 6.92 4.05 15.42
CA ASN A 134 6.39 3.27 16.54
C ASN A 134 7.32 3.32 17.76
N GLN A 135 6.81 3.82 18.88
CA GLN A 135 7.58 4.10 20.11
C GLN A 135 8.27 2.85 20.69
N ASN A 136 7.76 1.66 20.41
CA ASN A 136 8.37 0.41 20.85
C ASN A 136 9.83 0.27 20.35
N TRP A 137 10.17 0.87 19.22
CA TRP A 137 11.52 0.84 18.67
C TRP A 137 12.55 1.66 19.46
N THR A 138 12.12 2.54 20.34
CA THR A 138 13.03 3.32 21.22
C THR A 138 13.92 2.41 22.05
N TRP A 139 13.40 1.26 22.48
CA TRP A 139 14.14 0.29 23.29
C TRP A 139 14.41 -1.03 22.54
N LEU A 140 13.53 -1.46 21.62
CA LEU A 140 13.73 -2.68 20.82
C LEU A 140 14.92 -2.57 19.86
N PHE A 141 15.12 -1.40 19.24
CA PHE A 141 16.21 -1.19 18.29
C PHE A 141 17.60 -1.35 18.96
N PRO A 142 17.94 -0.65 20.06
CA PRO A 142 19.22 -0.85 20.72
C PRO A 142 19.40 -2.28 21.28
N ILE A 143 18.35 -2.90 21.82
CA ILE A 143 18.42 -4.30 22.27
C ILE A 143 18.73 -5.24 21.11
N SER A 144 18.06 -5.06 19.96
CA SER A 144 18.31 -5.87 18.76
C SER A 144 19.77 -5.74 18.27
N LEU A 145 20.34 -4.53 18.32
CA LEU A 145 21.74 -4.31 17.96
C LEU A 145 22.71 -4.97 18.94
N ILE A 146 22.44 -4.90 20.25
CA ILE A 146 23.25 -5.57 21.27
C ILE A 146 23.17 -7.09 21.07
N ALA A 147 21.97 -7.62 20.90
CA ALA A 147 21.75 -9.04 20.63
C ALA A 147 22.47 -9.51 19.35
N PHE A 148 22.45 -8.69 18.31
CA PHE A 148 23.18 -8.95 17.06
C PHE A 148 24.70 -9.03 17.31
N VAL A 149 25.29 -8.06 18.00
CA VAL A 149 26.72 -8.03 18.29
C VAL A 149 27.10 -9.26 19.14
N CYS A 150 26.37 -9.54 20.21
CA CYS A 150 26.58 -10.73 21.05
C CYS A 150 26.45 -12.02 20.22
N GLY A 151 25.44 -12.10 19.35
CA GLY A 151 25.23 -13.22 18.44
C GLY A 151 26.41 -13.44 17.49
N VAL A 152 26.93 -12.38 16.90
CA VAL A 152 28.13 -12.45 16.03
C VAL A 152 29.34 -12.98 16.80
N PHE A 153 29.60 -12.48 18.02
CA PHE A 153 30.68 -12.99 18.86
C PHE A 153 30.51 -14.44 19.26
N PHE A 154 29.28 -14.84 19.61
CA PHE A 154 28.95 -16.22 19.95
C PHE A 154 29.15 -17.16 18.75
N LEU A 155 28.63 -16.79 17.57
CA LEU A 155 28.81 -17.54 16.32
C LEU A 155 30.31 -17.73 15.98
N ARG A 156 31.10 -16.66 16.12
CA ARG A 156 32.55 -16.74 15.92
C ARG A 156 33.25 -17.69 16.89
N ARG A 157 32.85 -17.67 18.16
CA ARG A 157 33.40 -18.57 19.16
C ARG A 157 33.02 -20.00 18.92
N LEU A 158 31.74 -20.27 18.53
CA LEU A 158 31.23 -21.62 18.37
C LEU A 158 31.70 -22.28 17.06
N PHE A 159 31.74 -21.52 15.98
CA PHE A 159 32.04 -22.01 14.63
C PHE A 159 33.40 -21.52 14.12
N ARG A 160 34.35 -21.19 14.99
CA ARG A 160 35.64 -20.66 14.61
C ARG A 160 36.38 -21.57 13.60
N TRP A 161 36.33 -22.88 13.81
CA TRP A 161 36.95 -23.88 12.96
C TRP A 161 36.33 -23.93 11.55
N TRP A 162 35.06 -23.51 11.37
CA TRP A 162 34.35 -23.55 10.10
C TRP A 162 34.39 -22.18 9.37
N ILE A 163 34.42 -21.08 10.10
CA ILE A 163 34.43 -19.72 9.57
C ILE A 163 35.79 -19.35 8.97
N ASP A 164 36.89 -19.85 9.59
CA ASP A 164 38.27 -19.55 9.18
C ASP A 164 38.76 -20.44 8.04
N VAL A 165 37.99 -21.45 7.61
CA VAL A 165 38.32 -22.32 6.46
C VAL A 165 37.88 -21.70 5.16
N GLU A 166 38.70 -21.75 4.13
CA GLU A 166 38.33 -21.41 2.76
C GLU A 166 37.30 -22.43 2.24
N VAL A 167 36.03 -22.02 2.27
CA VAL A 167 34.89 -22.83 1.85
C VAL A 167 34.76 -22.80 0.33
N GLU A 168 34.14 -23.81 -0.24
CA GLU A 168 33.83 -23.87 -1.66
C GLU A 168 33.04 -22.62 -2.11
N SER A 169 33.37 -22.08 -3.28
CA SER A 169 32.77 -20.85 -3.81
C SER A 169 31.25 -20.91 -3.89
N GLY A 170 30.68 -22.08 -4.14
CA GLY A 170 29.21 -22.27 -4.17
C GLY A 170 28.56 -22.04 -2.80
N ILE A 171 29.12 -22.61 -1.73
CA ILE A 171 28.62 -22.44 -0.37
C ILE A 171 28.77 -20.98 0.09
N LEU A 172 29.90 -20.33 -0.27
CA LEU A 172 30.15 -18.93 0.02
C LEU A 172 29.08 -18.03 -0.60
N VAL A 173 28.75 -18.23 -1.86
CA VAL A 173 27.71 -17.44 -2.58
C VAL A 173 26.34 -17.72 -1.99
N LEU A 174 25.98 -19.00 -1.84
CA LEU A 174 24.66 -19.40 -1.36
C LEU A 174 24.37 -18.86 0.05
N SER A 175 25.32 -18.99 0.99
CA SER A 175 25.13 -18.54 2.38
C SER A 175 24.91 -17.03 2.47
N ASN A 176 25.69 -16.22 1.75
CA ASN A 176 25.55 -14.78 1.77
C ASN A 176 24.26 -14.30 1.09
N LEU A 177 23.86 -14.92 -0.04
CA LEU A 177 22.60 -14.57 -0.69
C LEU A 177 21.38 -15.00 0.13
N MET A 178 21.43 -16.16 0.79
CA MET A 178 20.33 -16.60 1.66
C MET A 178 20.17 -15.69 2.88
N LEU A 179 21.28 -15.24 3.50
CA LEU A 179 21.23 -14.27 4.58
C LEU A 179 20.64 -12.93 4.11
N LEU A 180 21.07 -12.43 2.95
CA LEU A 180 20.55 -11.19 2.38
C LEU A 180 19.05 -11.30 2.11
N LEU A 181 18.60 -12.40 1.52
CA LEU A 181 17.19 -12.68 1.25
C LEU A 181 16.38 -12.77 2.56
N LEU A 182 16.92 -13.47 3.58
CA LEU A 182 16.29 -13.55 4.90
C LEU A 182 16.08 -12.16 5.51
N PHE A 183 17.10 -11.31 5.46
CA PHE A 183 16.99 -9.96 6.03
C PHE A 183 16.04 -9.08 5.23
N ALA A 184 16.02 -9.18 3.90
CA ALA A 184 15.04 -8.50 3.08
C ALA A 184 13.60 -8.91 3.44
N PHE A 185 13.38 -10.21 3.67
CA PHE A 185 12.09 -10.75 4.10
C PHE A 185 11.68 -10.22 5.48
N LEU A 186 12.62 -10.20 6.43
CA LEU A 186 12.39 -9.64 7.76
C LEU A 186 12.07 -8.13 7.70
N THR A 187 12.76 -7.37 6.84
CA THR A 187 12.48 -5.94 6.65
C THR A 187 11.05 -5.70 6.18
N VAL A 188 10.60 -6.45 5.17
CA VAL A 188 9.22 -6.36 4.67
C VAL A 188 8.22 -6.77 5.74
N GLY A 189 8.55 -7.79 6.57
CA GLY A 189 7.68 -8.24 7.67
C GLY A 189 7.61 -7.28 8.86
N ILE A 190 8.65 -6.46 9.07
CA ILE A 190 8.67 -5.42 10.12
C ILE A 190 7.93 -4.17 9.63
N GLY A 191 8.19 -3.73 8.39
CA GLY A 191 7.58 -2.53 7.82
C GLY A 191 6.06 -2.66 7.65
N ASN A 192 5.40 -1.54 7.50
CA ASN A 192 3.95 -1.54 7.29
C ASN A 192 3.61 -2.17 5.93
N THR A 193 2.73 -3.17 5.95
CA THR A 193 2.21 -3.88 4.78
C THR A 193 0.68 -3.73 4.64
N ASN A 194 0.06 -2.88 5.46
CA ASN A 194 -1.38 -2.64 5.42
C ASN A 194 -1.75 -1.80 4.19
N ILE A 195 -2.27 -2.46 3.16
CA ILE A 195 -2.64 -1.84 1.89
C ILE A 195 -3.70 -0.75 2.05
N HIS A 196 -4.61 -0.87 3.02
CA HIS A 196 -5.63 0.16 3.28
C HIS A 196 -4.98 1.44 3.79
N PHE A 197 -4.06 1.32 4.73
CA PHE A 197 -3.29 2.44 5.27
C PHE A 197 -2.47 3.16 4.18
N HIS A 198 -1.79 2.40 3.31
CA HIS A 198 -1.07 2.96 2.16
C HIS A 198 -2.00 3.73 1.22
N HIS A 199 -3.17 3.18 0.88
CA HIS A 199 -4.14 3.88 0.04
C HIS A 199 -4.67 5.15 0.69
N GLU A 200 -4.93 5.14 2.00
CA GLU A 200 -5.41 6.31 2.74
C GLU A 200 -4.36 7.43 2.73
N LEU A 201 -3.09 7.12 3.03
CA LEU A 201 -2.00 8.09 2.96
C LEU A 201 -1.80 8.66 1.56
N ALA A 202 -1.84 7.80 0.54
CA ALA A 202 -1.68 8.22 -0.86
C ALA A 202 -2.83 9.13 -1.31
N VAL A 203 -4.08 8.80 -0.93
CA VAL A 203 -5.26 9.63 -1.22
C VAL A 203 -5.18 10.96 -0.49
N GLU A 204 -4.82 10.96 0.80
CA GLU A 204 -4.65 12.18 1.58
C GLU A 204 -3.59 13.11 0.98
N THR A 205 -2.46 12.54 0.57
CA THR A 205 -1.38 13.27 -0.11
C THR A 205 -1.84 13.87 -1.43
N ALA A 206 -2.57 13.12 -2.25
CA ALA A 206 -3.12 13.59 -3.51
C ALA A 206 -4.16 14.71 -3.30
N LEU A 207 -5.02 14.58 -2.28
CA LEU A 207 -5.97 15.63 -1.88
C LEU A 207 -5.28 16.93 -1.50
N ARG A 208 -4.22 16.86 -0.72
CA ARG A 208 -3.43 18.04 -0.32
C ARG A 208 -2.76 18.75 -1.50
N LYS A 209 -2.40 17.99 -2.53
CA LYS A 209 -1.82 18.52 -3.79
C LYS A 209 -2.90 18.94 -4.78
N ASN A 210 -4.21 18.86 -4.42
CA ASN A 210 -5.37 19.07 -5.29
C ASN A 210 -5.34 18.20 -6.56
N GLN A 211 -4.75 17.01 -6.46
CA GLN A 211 -4.62 16.04 -7.56
C GLN A 211 -5.80 15.06 -7.57
N TYR A 212 -7.01 15.55 -7.77
CA TYR A 212 -8.24 14.74 -7.68
C TYR A 212 -8.27 13.56 -8.67
N ASP A 213 -7.70 13.73 -9.88
CA ASP A 213 -7.56 12.62 -10.83
C ASP A 213 -6.71 11.46 -10.30
N GLN A 214 -5.74 11.75 -9.45
CA GLN A 214 -4.93 10.74 -8.76
C GLN A 214 -5.75 10.03 -7.69
N VAL A 215 -6.53 10.79 -6.89
CA VAL A 215 -7.44 10.23 -5.88
C VAL A 215 -8.36 9.18 -6.48
N ARG A 216 -8.92 9.45 -7.67
CA ARG A 216 -9.79 8.51 -8.37
C ARG A 216 -9.10 7.21 -8.78
N LYS A 217 -7.79 7.23 -9.03
CA LYS A 217 -7.02 6.04 -9.47
C LYS A 217 -6.49 5.20 -8.31
N ILE A 218 -6.15 5.84 -7.19
CA ILE A 218 -5.57 5.16 -6.03
C ILE A 218 -6.59 4.18 -5.45
N GLY A 219 -6.22 2.89 -5.41
CA GLY A 219 -7.06 1.84 -4.87
C GLY A 219 -8.42 1.68 -5.57
N ALA A 220 -8.59 2.14 -6.83
CA ALA A 220 -9.87 2.07 -7.55
C ALA A 220 -10.41 0.63 -7.72
N LYS A 221 -9.53 -0.38 -7.68
CA LYS A 221 -9.89 -1.79 -7.79
C LYS A 221 -10.14 -2.48 -6.44
N VAL A 222 -10.01 -1.77 -5.33
CA VAL A 222 -10.25 -2.33 -4.00
C VAL A 222 -11.75 -2.60 -3.85
N ILE A 223 -12.07 -3.86 -3.55
CA ILE A 223 -13.45 -4.33 -3.41
C ILE A 223 -14.00 -4.02 -2.01
N ASP A 224 -13.11 -4.00 -1.03
CA ASP A 224 -13.38 -3.80 0.39
C ASP A 224 -12.57 -2.58 0.90
N PRO A 225 -12.96 -1.34 0.54
CA PRO A 225 -12.29 -0.15 1.04
C PRO A 225 -12.59 0.06 2.52
N SER A 226 -11.62 0.63 3.26
CA SER A 226 -11.88 1.10 4.63
C SER A 226 -12.89 2.26 4.64
N ARG A 227 -13.49 2.51 5.80
CA ARG A 227 -14.40 3.65 5.97
C ARG A 227 -13.66 4.97 5.72
N SER A 228 -12.45 5.12 6.25
CA SER A 228 -11.60 6.29 6.03
C SER A 228 -11.30 6.52 4.56
N LEU A 229 -10.93 5.49 3.82
CA LEU A 229 -10.68 5.59 2.37
C LEU A 229 -11.94 6.00 1.60
N THR A 230 -13.11 5.47 1.99
CA THR A 230 -14.40 5.82 1.40
C THR A 230 -14.71 7.30 1.66
N ALA A 231 -14.59 7.76 2.91
CA ALA A 231 -14.83 9.15 3.29
C ALA A 231 -13.87 10.13 2.59
N LEU A 232 -12.57 9.79 2.52
CA LEU A 232 -11.57 10.61 1.81
C LEU A 232 -11.89 10.76 0.31
N ARG A 233 -12.34 9.68 -0.35
CA ARG A 233 -12.74 9.72 -1.75
C ARG A 233 -14.00 10.56 -1.95
N ASN A 234 -15.02 10.37 -1.12
CA ASN A 234 -16.26 11.14 -1.18
C ASN A 234 -15.99 12.63 -0.95
N TYR A 235 -15.09 12.96 -0.01
CA TYR A 235 -14.62 14.32 0.19
C TYR A 235 -13.93 14.91 -1.06
N ALA A 236 -13.08 14.11 -1.74
CA ALA A 236 -12.44 14.52 -2.99
C ALA A 236 -13.46 14.79 -4.09
N LEU A 237 -14.44 13.91 -4.25
CA LEU A 237 -15.51 14.04 -5.24
C LEU A 237 -16.36 15.29 -4.99
N SER A 238 -16.64 15.59 -3.73
CA SER A 238 -17.34 16.82 -3.34
C SER A 238 -16.52 18.07 -3.67
N LYS A 239 -15.20 18.05 -3.43
CA LYS A 239 -14.31 19.18 -3.79
C LYS A 239 -14.28 19.45 -5.30
N GLU A 240 -14.48 18.43 -6.13
CA GLU A 240 -14.60 18.57 -7.58
C GLU A 240 -16.03 18.91 -8.05
N GLY A 241 -17.05 18.84 -7.18
CA GLY A 241 -18.46 18.92 -7.57
C GLY A 241 -18.91 17.73 -8.44
N LYS A 242 -18.31 16.55 -8.21
CA LYS A 242 -18.52 15.35 -9.03
C LYS A 242 -19.05 14.15 -8.23
N MET A 243 -19.62 14.40 -7.07
CA MET A 243 -20.17 13.31 -6.25
C MET A 243 -21.27 12.58 -6.96
N GLY A 244 -22.22 13.29 -7.59
CA GLY A 244 -23.31 12.68 -8.36
C GLY A 244 -22.85 11.93 -9.63
N GLU A 245 -21.62 12.15 -10.12
CA GLU A 245 -21.07 11.47 -11.31
C GLU A 245 -20.29 10.20 -10.99
N TYR A 246 -19.57 10.16 -9.84
CA TYR A 246 -18.58 9.11 -9.57
C TYR A 246 -18.81 8.34 -8.27
N LEU A 247 -19.84 8.66 -7.47
CA LEU A 247 -20.08 8.04 -6.17
C LEU A 247 -20.11 6.51 -6.23
N PHE A 248 -20.88 5.95 -7.17
CA PHE A 248 -21.07 4.51 -7.31
C PHE A 248 -20.02 3.82 -8.18
N GLN A 249 -19.01 4.55 -8.68
CA GLN A 249 -17.85 3.93 -9.31
C GLN A 249 -16.97 3.18 -8.30
N TYR A 250 -17.12 3.50 -7.01
CA TYR A 250 -16.44 2.85 -5.91
C TYR A 250 -17.42 2.12 -5.00
N PRO A 251 -17.01 1.01 -4.36
CA PRO A 251 -17.85 0.33 -3.38
C PRO A 251 -18.22 1.25 -2.21
N GLN A 252 -19.53 1.38 -1.95
CA GLN A 252 -20.08 2.22 -0.87
C GLN A 252 -20.58 1.34 0.28
N LEU A 253 -19.66 0.65 0.99
CA LEU A 253 -19.97 -0.37 2.00
C LEU A 253 -20.63 0.18 3.28
N TYR A 254 -20.56 1.48 3.50
CA TYR A 254 -20.96 2.11 4.77
C TYR A 254 -22.24 2.96 4.64
N GLY A 255 -22.93 2.91 3.51
CA GLY A 255 -24.10 3.74 3.27
C GLY A 255 -23.79 5.23 3.47
N ALA A 256 -24.76 5.99 3.98
CA ALA A 256 -24.56 7.42 4.25
C ALA A 256 -23.46 7.72 5.28
N GLU A 257 -23.18 6.78 6.21
CA GLU A 257 -22.13 6.96 7.21
C GLU A 257 -20.72 6.98 6.58
N GLY A 258 -20.55 6.43 5.36
CA GLY A 258 -19.31 6.52 4.59
C GLY A 258 -19.02 7.90 3.99
N LEU A 259 -19.92 8.86 4.13
CA LEU A 259 -19.72 10.26 3.75
C LEU A 259 -19.01 11.07 4.86
N LEU A 260 -18.99 10.54 6.09
CA LEU A 260 -18.37 11.17 7.24
C LEU A 260 -17.16 10.36 7.72
N PHE A 261 -16.14 11.06 8.22
CA PHE A 261 -15.06 10.42 8.97
C PHE A 261 -15.61 9.91 10.30
N ASP A 262 -15.16 8.74 10.72
CA ASP A 262 -15.51 8.21 12.02
C ASP A 262 -14.68 8.90 13.11
N ALA A 263 -15.33 9.72 13.91
CA ALA A 263 -14.68 10.40 15.03
C ALA A 263 -14.22 9.43 16.13
N SER A 264 -14.75 8.19 16.17
CA SER A 264 -14.39 7.16 17.13
C SER A 264 -13.18 6.32 16.67
N GLU A 265 -12.83 6.34 15.39
CA GLU A 265 -11.66 5.67 14.90
C GLU A 265 -10.39 6.36 15.40
N LYS A 266 -9.53 5.57 16.05
CA LYS A 266 -8.18 6.02 16.46
C LYS A 266 -7.24 6.32 15.28
N ASN A 267 -7.73 6.17 14.08
CA ASN A 267 -7.01 6.33 12.83
C ASN A 267 -6.99 7.81 12.44
N ILE A 268 -6.15 8.57 13.12
CA ILE A 268 -6.05 10.01 12.90
C ILE A 268 -5.04 10.25 11.77
N LEU A 269 -5.58 10.41 10.57
CA LEU A 269 -4.86 11.03 9.45
C LEU A 269 -4.81 12.56 9.68
N ARG A 270 -4.09 13.27 8.82
CA ARG A 270 -4.03 14.75 8.87
C ARG A 270 -5.38 15.39 8.56
N LEU A 271 -6.13 14.76 7.63
CA LEU A 271 -7.49 15.16 7.29
C LEU A 271 -8.43 14.53 8.31
N THR A 272 -8.72 15.31 9.35
CA THR A 272 -9.58 14.90 10.45
C THR A 272 -11.06 15.17 10.17
N ALA A 273 -11.94 14.62 10.99
CA ALA A 273 -13.37 14.94 10.95
C ALA A 273 -13.62 16.44 11.03
N ASP A 274 -12.85 17.17 11.84
CA ASP A 274 -12.96 18.64 11.97
C ASP A 274 -12.67 19.38 10.67
N SER A 275 -11.77 18.85 9.83
CA SER A 275 -11.49 19.41 8.50
C SER A 275 -12.72 19.30 7.58
N LEU A 276 -13.42 18.17 7.65
CA LEU A 276 -14.66 17.95 6.90
C LEU A 276 -15.78 18.83 7.44
N TYR A 277 -15.94 18.92 8.77
CA TYR A 277 -16.98 19.75 9.38
C TYR A 277 -16.76 21.24 9.12
N THR A 278 -15.52 21.70 9.13
CA THR A 278 -15.17 23.06 8.72
C THR A 278 -15.55 23.30 7.25
N TYR A 279 -15.34 22.32 6.37
CA TYR A 279 -15.75 22.42 4.97
C TYR A 279 -17.26 22.43 4.79
N LEU A 280 -18.01 21.66 5.59
CA LEU A 280 -19.47 21.62 5.57
C LEU A 280 -20.13 22.78 6.32
N GLY A 281 -19.39 23.51 7.14
CA GLY A 281 -19.89 24.64 7.93
C GLY A 281 -20.56 24.27 9.24
N ALA A 282 -20.73 22.98 9.58
CA ALA A 282 -21.30 22.54 10.84
C ALA A 282 -20.84 21.14 11.25
N GLN A 283 -21.09 20.79 12.51
CA GLN A 283 -20.78 19.46 13.07
C GLN A 283 -22.07 18.68 13.39
N PRO A 284 -22.03 17.33 13.29
CA PRO A 284 -23.14 16.50 13.77
C PRO A 284 -23.37 16.69 15.26
N GLN A 285 -24.62 16.62 15.69
CA GLN A 285 -24.94 16.57 17.11
C GLN A 285 -24.54 15.21 17.72
N PRO A 286 -24.30 15.11 19.03
CA PRO A 286 -23.97 13.85 19.67
C PRO A 286 -25.01 12.76 19.36
N GLY A 287 -24.56 11.67 18.71
CA GLY A 287 -25.45 10.57 18.29
C GLY A 287 -26.26 10.82 17.00
N GLU A 288 -26.08 11.96 16.34
CA GLU A 288 -26.75 12.25 15.07
C GLU A 288 -26.10 11.41 13.92
N ARG A 289 -26.94 10.68 13.19
CA ARG A 289 -26.51 9.91 12.02
C ARG A 289 -26.29 10.83 10.81
N ALA A 290 -25.55 10.33 9.81
CA ALA A 290 -25.17 11.09 8.63
C ALA A 290 -26.37 11.68 7.86
N LEU A 291 -27.38 10.88 7.54
CA LEU A 291 -28.54 11.37 6.76
C LEU A 291 -29.35 12.47 7.49
N PRO A 292 -29.77 12.34 8.78
CA PRO A 292 -30.36 13.43 9.54
C PRO A 292 -29.49 14.70 9.59
N PHE A 293 -28.20 14.53 9.77
CA PHE A 293 -27.24 15.64 9.79
C PHE A 293 -27.24 16.42 8.47
N PHE A 294 -27.10 15.74 7.33
CA PHE A 294 -27.10 16.40 6.02
C PHE A 294 -28.47 17.02 5.70
N ARG A 295 -29.59 16.39 6.11
CA ARG A 295 -30.91 16.96 5.98
C ARG A 295 -31.04 18.28 6.76
N ARG A 296 -30.59 18.32 8.01
CA ARG A 296 -30.58 19.53 8.84
C ARG A 296 -29.73 20.62 8.20
N LEU A 297 -28.50 20.30 7.78
CA LEU A 297 -27.60 21.23 7.10
C LEU A 297 -28.23 21.84 5.84
N CYS A 298 -28.85 21.02 5.00
CA CYS A 298 -29.50 21.47 3.77
C CYS A 298 -30.70 22.39 4.06
N ASN A 299 -31.42 22.18 5.15
CA ASN A 299 -32.53 23.02 5.55
C ASN A 299 -32.09 24.37 6.16
N GLU A 300 -30.93 24.37 6.86
CA GLU A 300 -30.35 25.57 7.47
C GLU A 300 -29.63 26.44 6.43
N ASP A 301 -28.95 25.80 5.46
CA ASP A 301 -28.16 26.47 4.40
C ASP A 301 -28.62 26.01 3.00
N THR A 302 -29.84 26.42 2.64
CA THR A 302 -30.50 26.00 1.40
C THR A 302 -29.82 26.45 0.11
N GLY A 303 -28.82 27.35 0.19
CA GLY A 303 -28.07 27.85 -0.96
C GLY A 303 -26.73 27.16 -1.22
N ASN A 304 -26.28 26.29 -0.33
CA ASN A 304 -24.97 25.68 -0.44
C ASN A 304 -25.02 24.39 -1.29
N HIS A 305 -24.46 24.47 -2.49
CA HIS A 305 -24.41 23.33 -3.43
C HIS A 305 -23.69 22.12 -2.84
N THR A 306 -22.67 22.33 -2.02
CA THR A 306 -21.91 21.24 -1.37
C THR A 306 -22.78 20.43 -0.41
N THR A 307 -23.52 21.13 0.48
CA THR A 307 -24.42 20.46 1.44
C THR A 307 -25.55 19.72 0.76
N LEU A 308 -26.06 20.28 -0.36
CA LEU A 308 -27.07 19.65 -1.19
C LEU A 308 -26.52 18.35 -1.84
N GLU A 309 -25.32 18.37 -2.42
CA GLU A 309 -24.70 17.17 -2.97
C GLU A 309 -24.52 16.05 -1.92
N TYR A 310 -24.08 16.40 -0.71
CA TYR A 310 -23.98 15.43 0.39
C TYR A 310 -25.35 14.88 0.79
N TYR A 311 -26.37 15.73 0.87
CA TYR A 311 -27.72 15.30 1.24
C TYR A 311 -28.32 14.37 0.18
N LEU A 312 -28.27 14.73 -1.11
CA LEU A 312 -28.74 13.90 -2.21
C LEU A 312 -27.98 12.57 -2.28
N SER A 313 -26.67 12.60 -2.11
CA SER A 313 -25.85 11.38 -2.05
C SER A 313 -26.22 10.50 -0.87
N ALA A 314 -26.48 11.06 0.31
CA ALA A 314 -26.91 10.30 1.48
C ALA A 314 -28.26 9.63 1.27
N LEU A 315 -29.21 10.32 0.62
CA LEU A 315 -30.51 9.74 0.25
C LEU A 315 -30.37 8.54 -0.70
N LEU A 316 -29.50 8.64 -1.73
CA LEU A 316 -29.20 7.54 -2.63
C LEU A 316 -28.55 6.37 -1.91
N LEU A 317 -27.58 6.62 -1.03
CA LEU A 317 -26.88 5.60 -0.25
C LEU A 317 -27.80 4.87 0.75
N GLU A 318 -28.78 5.55 1.31
CA GLU A 318 -29.83 4.96 2.18
C GLU A 318 -31.04 4.43 1.38
N LYS A 319 -30.98 4.45 0.03
CA LYS A 319 -32.05 3.99 -0.89
C LYS A 319 -33.40 4.70 -0.67
N LYS A 320 -33.35 5.94 -0.18
CA LYS A 320 -34.52 6.80 0.07
C LYS A 320 -34.96 7.49 -1.23
N LEU A 321 -35.36 6.67 -2.24
CA LEU A 321 -35.56 7.13 -3.59
C LEU A 321 -36.68 8.19 -3.72
N THR A 322 -37.78 8.03 -2.99
CA THR A 322 -38.88 9.02 -2.99
C THR A 322 -38.45 10.37 -2.44
N GLU A 323 -37.75 10.35 -1.27
CA GLU A 323 -37.24 11.57 -0.66
C GLU A 323 -36.17 12.23 -1.56
N PHE A 324 -35.37 11.43 -2.26
CA PHE A 324 -34.40 11.93 -3.23
C PHE A 324 -35.06 12.67 -4.38
N VAL A 325 -36.13 12.12 -4.98
CA VAL A 325 -36.85 12.74 -6.08
C VAL A 325 -37.46 14.07 -5.64
N GLU A 326 -38.12 14.10 -4.48
CA GLU A 326 -38.69 15.32 -3.91
C GLU A 326 -37.60 16.39 -3.67
N ALA A 327 -36.47 16.01 -3.05
CA ALA A 327 -35.35 16.92 -2.80
C ALA A 327 -34.70 17.41 -4.10
N CYS A 328 -34.56 16.54 -5.09
CA CYS A 328 -33.99 16.89 -6.40
C CYS A 328 -34.87 17.90 -7.13
N HIS A 329 -36.19 17.70 -7.14
CA HIS A 329 -37.12 18.65 -7.78
C HIS A 329 -37.22 19.99 -7.04
N THR A 330 -37.12 19.97 -5.73
CA THR A 330 -37.33 21.18 -4.90
C THR A 330 -36.07 22.03 -4.78
N LEU A 331 -34.91 21.37 -4.63
CA LEU A 331 -33.66 22.03 -4.23
C LEU A 331 -32.62 22.09 -5.36
N TYR A 332 -32.69 21.19 -6.33
CA TYR A 332 -31.75 21.15 -7.45
C TYR A 332 -32.34 21.86 -8.66
N ALA A 333 -32.03 23.14 -8.82
CA ALA A 333 -32.59 23.98 -9.89
C ALA A 333 -31.92 23.76 -11.27
N ALA A 334 -31.75 22.50 -11.68
CA ALA A 334 -31.10 22.16 -12.96
C ALA A 334 -32.09 21.45 -13.90
N GLU A 335 -31.89 21.66 -15.21
CA GLU A 335 -32.62 20.89 -16.20
C GLU A 335 -32.28 19.40 -16.12
N PRO A 336 -33.25 18.46 -16.36
CA PRO A 336 -33.03 17.02 -16.21
C PRO A 336 -31.83 16.49 -17.00
N HIS A 337 -31.52 17.06 -18.16
CA HIS A 337 -30.40 16.63 -19.01
C HIS A 337 -29.03 17.08 -18.46
N SER A 338 -28.96 18.10 -17.62
CA SER A 338 -27.71 18.58 -17.00
C SER A 338 -27.42 17.93 -15.66
N LEU A 339 -28.30 17.07 -15.17
CA LEU A 339 -28.11 16.36 -13.92
C LEU A 339 -26.96 15.34 -14.01
N PRO A 340 -26.20 15.17 -12.90
CA PRO A 340 -25.18 14.13 -12.79
C PRO A 340 -25.70 12.73 -13.13
N GLN A 341 -24.81 11.85 -13.60
CA GLN A 341 -25.18 10.51 -14.09
C GLN A 341 -26.02 9.71 -13.08
N HIS A 342 -25.56 9.62 -11.82
CA HIS A 342 -26.26 8.80 -10.83
C HIS A 342 -27.60 9.40 -10.39
N TYR A 343 -27.77 10.72 -10.48
CA TYR A 343 -29.06 11.35 -10.23
C TYR A 343 -30.07 11.01 -11.34
N ARG A 344 -29.63 11.06 -12.60
CA ARG A 344 -30.47 10.62 -13.73
C ARG A 344 -30.82 9.14 -13.64
N GLU A 345 -29.86 8.28 -13.27
CA GLU A 345 -30.09 6.83 -13.03
C GLU A 345 -31.12 6.61 -11.91
N ALA A 346 -31.11 7.42 -10.86
CA ALA A 346 -32.06 7.31 -9.75
C ALA A 346 -33.47 7.78 -10.14
N LEU A 347 -33.58 8.92 -10.85
CA LEU A 347 -34.84 9.41 -11.37
C LEU A 347 -35.45 8.39 -12.31
N PHE A 348 -34.69 7.86 -13.27
CA PHE A 348 -35.13 6.85 -14.19
C PHE A 348 -35.62 5.56 -13.50
N LEU A 349 -34.90 5.12 -12.44
CA LEU A 349 -35.33 3.97 -11.64
C LEU A 349 -36.67 4.25 -10.94
N TYR A 350 -36.84 5.45 -10.39
CA TYR A 350 -38.10 5.87 -9.75
C TYR A 350 -39.28 5.85 -10.72
N GLU A 351 -39.10 6.38 -11.94
CA GLU A 351 -40.10 6.36 -13.00
C GLU A 351 -40.50 4.92 -13.41
N LYS A 352 -39.52 4.00 -13.48
CA LYS A 352 -39.78 2.58 -13.74
C LYS A 352 -40.57 1.89 -12.63
N MET A 353 -40.39 2.32 -11.39
CA MET A 353 -41.12 1.78 -10.23
C MET A 353 -42.52 2.40 -10.07
N HIS A 354 -42.73 3.60 -10.63
CA HIS A 354 -43.99 4.36 -10.53
C HIS A 354 -44.50 4.75 -11.93
N PRO A 355 -45.16 3.84 -12.68
CA PRO A 355 -45.57 4.08 -14.06
C PRO A 355 -46.58 5.25 -14.25
N SER A 356 -47.13 5.77 -13.17
CA SER A 356 -48.05 6.92 -13.19
C SER A 356 -47.34 8.28 -13.25
N VAL A 357 -46.00 8.30 -13.09
CA VAL A 357 -45.21 9.52 -13.17
C VAL A 357 -44.79 9.78 -14.60
N GLU A 358 -44.93 11.01 -15.09
CA GLU A 358 -44.45 11.38 -16.41
C GLU A 358 -42.93 11.23 -16.51
N PRO A 359 -42.39 10.63 -17.61
CA PRO A 359 -40.97 10.48 -17.80
C PRO A 359 -40.26 11.82 -17.90
N THR A 360 -39.36 12.08 -17.01
CA THR A 360 -38.51 13.28 -17.01
C THR A 360 -37.15 13.06 -17.69
N VAL A 361 -36.69 11.79 -17.72
CA VAL A 361 -35.40 11.40 -18.30
C VAL A 361 -35.59 10.71 -19.65
N THR A 362 -35.23 11.41 -20.72
CA THR A 362 -35.37 10.92 -22.13
C THR A 362 -34.02 10.65 -22.79
N ASP A 363 -33.01 10.22 -22.04
CA ASP A 363 -31.65 9.92 -22.56
C ASP A 363 -31.63 8.55 -23.24
N GLU A 364 -31.46 8.53 -24.58
CA GLU A 364 -31.43 7.31 -25.37
C GLU A 364 -30.33 6.35 -24.96
N THR A 365 -29.17 6.87 -24.56
CA THR A 365 -28.01 6.08 -24.03
C THR A 365 -28.40 5.37 -22.74
N MET A 366 -29.12 6.02 -21.87
CA MET A 366 -29.59 5.45 -20.60
C MET A 366 -30.65 4.36 -20.83
N LEU A 367 -31.54 4.56 -21.78
CA LEU A 367 -32.55 3.55 -22.19
C LEU A 367 -31.86 2.27 -22.71
N GLN A 368 -30.83 2.41 -23.55
CA GLN A 368 -30.05 1.27 -24.06
C GLN A 368 -29.27 0.55 -22.96
N GLN A 369 -28.67 1.30 -22.05
CA GLN A 369 -27.97 0.74 -20.88
C GLN A 369 -28.93 -0.01 -19.96
N TRP A 370 -30.10 0.57 -19.69
CA TRP A 370 -31.14 -0.10 -18.90
C TRP A 370 -31.63 -1.38 -19.55
N ALA A 371 -31.91 -1.36 -20.85
CA ALA A 371 -32.32 -2.55 -21.59
C ALA A 371 -31.27 -3.67 -21.50
N SER A 372 -30.01 -3.31 -21.58
CA SER A 372 -28.89 -4.24 -21.40
C SER A 372 -28.80 -4.77 -19.96
N TYR A 373 -29.05 -3.91 -18.95
CA TYR A 373 -29.08 -4.27 -17.53
C TYR A 373 -30.21 -5.25 -17.25
N ASP A 374 -31.45 -4.94 -17.71
CA ASP A 374 -32.62 -5.77 -17.46
C ASP A 374 -32.54 -7.12 -18.19
N SER A 375 -32.08 -7.13 -19.44
CA SER A 375 -31.84 -8.36 -20.21
C SER A 375 -30.85 -9.28 -19.50
N LEU A 376 -29.70 -8.74 -19.04
CA LEU A 376 -28.69 -9.54 -18.32
C LEU A 376 -29.22 -10.02 -16.96
N LYS A 377 -29.99 -9.19 -16.25
CA LYS A 377 -30.63 -9.55 -14.99
C LYS A 377 -31.63 -10.71 -15.18
N GLN A 378 -32.44 -10.66 -16.22
CA GLN A 378 -33.39 -11.74 -16.54
C GLN A 378 -32.65 -13.04 -16.91
N GLU A 379 -31.59 -12.96 -17.70
CA GLU A 379 -30.76 -14.12 -18.06
C GLU A 379 -30.08 -14.78 -16.85
N LEU A 380 -29.64 -14.00 -15.88
CA LEU A 380 -28.88 -14.46 -14.70
C LEU A 380 -29.78 -14.77 -13.50
N ARG A 381 -31.06 -14.47 -13.58
CA ARG A 381 -32.03 -14.63 -12.48
C ARG A 381 -31.98 -16.01 -11.86
N GLY A 382 -31.69 -16.07 -10.57
CA GLY A 382 -31.60 -17.33 -9.81
C GLY A 382 -30.34 -18.16 -10.06
N LYS A 383 -29.41 -17.68 -10.91
CA LYS A 383 -28.11 -18.36 -11.08
C LYS A 383 -27.18 -18.00 -9.95
N SER A 384 -26.36 -18.98 -9.51
CA SER A 384 -25.30 -18.72 -8.51
C SER A 384 -24.34 -17.65 -9.02
N GLY A 385 -24.09 -16.62 -8.19
CA GLY A 385 -23.17 -15.53 -8.54
C GLY A 385 -23.79 -14.40 -9.38
N GLU A 386 -25.13 -14.33 -9.55
CA GLU A 386 -25.84 -13.27 -10.27
C GLU A 386 -25.30 -11.88 -9.92
N GLY A 387 -25.25 -11.52 -8.63
CA GLY A 387 -24.74 -10.21 -8.18
C GLY A 387 -23.31 -9.91 -8.61
N ASN A 388 -22.42 -10.91 -8.64
CA ASN A 388 -21.04 -10.74 -9.08
C ASN A 388 -20.93 -10.53 -10.59
N PHE A 389 -21.73 -11.22 -11.39
CA PHE A 389 -21.79 -11.02 -12.83
C PHE A 389 -22.35 -9.64 -13.17
N MET A 390 -23.44 -9.24 -12.51
CA MET A 390 -24.05 -7.92 -12.66
C MET A 390 -23.07 -6.82 -12.24
N ARG A 391 -22.32 -7.01 -11.14
CA ARG A 391 -21.29 -6.08 -10.66
C ARG A 391 -20.20 -5.81 -11.70
N ARG A 392 -19.72 -6.83 -12.41
CA ARG A 392 -18.65 -6.66 -13.41
C ARG A 392 -19.03 -5.69 -14.53
N LYS A 393 -20.31 -5.67 -14.92
CA LYS A 393 -20.80 -4.86 -16.04
C LYS A 393 -21.46 -3.55 -15.58
N PHE A 394 -22.19 -3.59 -14.48
CA PHE A 394 -23.05 -2.50 -14.01
C PHE A 394 -22.76 -2.03 -12.58
N GLY A 395 -21.70 -2.55 -11.95
CA GLY A 395 -21.35 -2.22 -10.56
C GLY A 395 -21.02 -0.75 -10.30
N HIS A 396 -20.84 0.03 -11.38
CA HIS A 396 -20.62 1.48 -11.35
C HIS A 396 -21.93 2.29 -11.48
N THR A 397 -23.09 1.63 -11.53
CA THR A 397 -24.40 2.29 -11.68
C THR A 397 -25.15 2.29 -10.34
N TYR A 398 -26.01 3.30 -10.14
CA TYR A 398 -26.91 3.33 -9.00
C TYR A 398 -27.90 2.14 -9.03
N TRP A 399 -28.33 1.67 -10.20
CA TRP A 399 -29.23 0.53 -10.35
C TRP A 399 -28.69 -0.74 -9.73
N TRP A 400 -27.41 -1.03 -9.95
CA TRP A 400 -26.76 -2.17 -9.33
C TRP A 400 -26.69 -2.01 -7.81
N TYR A 401 -26.28 -0.82 -7.32
CA TYR A 401 -26.23 -0.52 -5.91
C TYR A 401 -27.59 -0.69 -5.24
N TYR A 402 -28.65 -0.12 -5.83
CA TYR A 402 -30.00 -0.21 -5.29
C TYR A 402 -30.50 -1.65 -5.16
N GLN A 403 -30.18 -2.51 -6.13
CA GLN A 403 -30.71 -3.88 -6.23
C GLN A 403 -29.91 -4.90 -5.40
N TYR A 404 -28.57 -4.81 -5.38
CA TYR A 404 -27.68 -5.87 -4.89
C TYR A 404 -26.87 -5.50 -3.65
N PHE A 405 -26.86 -4.28 -3.25
CA PHE A 405 -26.14 -3.77 -2.09
C PHE A 405 -27.10 -3.50 -0.93
#